data_e4c4acbd69d819c611e6b0be0273038a
#
_entry.id   e4c4acbd69d819c611e6b0be0273038a
#
_cell.length_a   1.000
_cell.length_b   1.000
_cell.length_c   1.000
_cell.angle_alpha   90.00
_cell.angle_beta   90.00
_cell.angle_gamma   90.00
#
_symmetry.space_group_name_H-M   'P 1'
#
loop_
_entity.id
_entity.type
_entity.pdbx_description
1 polymer ?
#
loop_
_entity_poly.entity_id
_entity_poly.type
_entity_poly.pdbx_seq_one_letter_code
_entity_poly.pdbx_strand_id
1 'polypeptide(L)'
;MVVVKLPYLKSTMLCSKLSKGMGHNYYGEPAWPNDILYIFPVCIFGITAILFGLAVSEPYSVGEPANPFATPLEILPEWYFFATFNLLRILPDKFIGVLSMIFFPAILLVLPFIENLNRYQNPFRRPIMMTIFMFVCIYSIWLSVGSLEPITEALPLV
;
A
#
# COMPACT_ATOMS: atom_id res chain seq x y z
N MET A 1 -12.91 7.44 -6.29
CA MET A 1 -14.38 7.41 -6.54
C MET A 1 -15.01 6.50 -5.51
N VAL A 2 -15.81 7.03 -4.59
CA VAL A 2 -16.46 6.21 -3.55
C VAL A 2 -17.75 5.66 -4.14
N VAL A 3 -17.80 4.35 -4.35
CA VAL A 3 -19.04 3.68 -4.74
C VAL A 3 -19.89 3.46 -3.50
N VAL A 4 -20.87 4.32 -3.34
CA VAL A 4 -21.81 4.25 -2.22
C VAL A 4 -22.93 3.28 -2.56
N LYS A 5 -23.19 2.28 -1.72
CA LYS A 5 -24.32 1.37 -1.91
C LYS A 5 -25.64 2.12 -1.92
N LEU A 6 -26.47 1.85 -2.90
CA LEU A 6 -27.76 2.49 -3.16
C LEU A 6 -28.70 2.69 -1.93
N PRO A 7 -28.84 1.75 -0.98
CA PRO A 7 -29.72 1.95 0.18
C PRO A 7 -29.28 3.10 1.10
N TYR A 8 -28.00 3.39 1.14
CA TYR A 8 -27.48 4.51 1.93
C TYR A 8 -27.72 5.88 1.24
N LEU A 9 -27.85 5.89 -0.06
CA LEU A 9 -28.15 7.11 -0.85
C LEU A 9 -29.59 7.59 -0.71
N LYS A 10 -30.50 6.75 -0.19
CA LYS A 10 -31.91 7.13 0.07
C LYS A 10 -32.08 8.04 1.28
N SER A 11 -31.10 8.14 2.16
CA SER A 11 -31.12 9.06 3.28
C SER A 11 -30.72 10.45 2.80
N THR A 12 -31.65 11.39 2.86
CA THR A 12 -31.41 12.82 2.50
C THR A 12 -30.25 13.42 3.29
N MET A 13 -30.07 13.02 4.54
CA MET A 13 -28.98 13.47 5.40
C MET A 13 -27.59 12.97 4.95
N LEU A 14 -27.51 11.76 4.44
CA LEU A 14 -26.27 11.20 3.91
C LEU A 14 -25.97 11.72 2.51
N CYS A 15 -26.96 11.95 1.68
CA CYS A 15 -26.80 12.58 0.38
C CYS A 15 -26.26 14.00 0.49
N SER A 16 -26.72 14.77 1.48
CA SER A 16 -26.20 16.12 1.71
C SER A 16 -24.75 16.12 2.22
N LYS A 17 -24.38 15.14 3.07
CA LYS A 17 -23.00 15.01 3.57
C LYS A 17 -22.02 14.50 2.51
N LEU A 18 -22.47 13.70 1.57
CA LEU A 18 -21.64 13.20 0.46
C LEU A 18 -21.47 14.23 -0.66
N SER A 19 -22.25 15.30 -0.62
CA SER A 19 -22.15 16.49 -1.49
C SER A 19 -22.07 16.23 -2.99
N LYS A 20 -22.12 15.05 -3.49
CA LYS A 20 -22.12 14.61 -4.90
C LYS A 20 -21.52 15.61 -5.92
N GLY A 21 -20.43 16.26 -5.57
CA GLY A 21 -19.80 17.31 -6.36
C GLY A 21 -20.39 18.71 -6.18
N MET A 22 -21.41 18.88 -5.33
CA MET A 22 -22.05 20.16 -5.04
C MET A 22 -22.00 20.46 -3.53
N GLY A 23 -22.03 21.74 -3.16
CA GLY A 23 -22.10 22.17 -1.75
C GLY A 23 -20.78 22.19 -1.00
N HIS A 24 -19.65 21.97 -1.67
CA HIS A 24 -18.32 22.05 -1.05
C HIS A 24 -17.82 23.45 -0.76
N ASN A 25 -18.49 24.47 -1.26
CA ASN A 25 -18.17 25.87 -1.08
C ASN A 25 -18.86 26.52 0.14
N TYR A 26 -19.71 25.77 0.84
CA TYR A 26 -20.41 26.27 2.06
C TYR A 26 -19.72 25.92 3.36
N TYR A 27 -18.75 25.01 3.35
CA TYR A 27 -18.00 24.58 4.51
C TYR A 27 -16.52 24.39 4.14
N GLY A 28 -15.69 24.40 5.12
CA GLY A 28 -14.26 24.23 4.98
C GLY A 28 -13.51 25.16 5.90
N GLU A 29 -12.21 25.10 5.84
CA GLU A 29 -11.32 25.98 6.54
C GLU A 29 -10.77 27.06 5.60
N PRO A 30 -10.44 28.27 6.13
CA PRO A 30 -9.80 29.28 5.30
C PRO A 30 -8.45 28.77 4.80
N ALA A 31 -8.16 28.96 3.51
CA ALA A 31 -6.91 28.54 2.91
C ALA A 31 -5.69 29.24 3.54
N TRP A 32 -5.85 30.46 3.94
CA TRP A 32 -4.88 31.22 4.70
C TRP A 32 -5.41 31.48 6.13
N PRO A 33 -4.64 31.19 7.21
CA PRO A 33 -3.27 30.62 7.24
C PRO A 33 -3.24 29.08 7.28
N ASN A 34 -4.39 28.39 7.37
CA ASN A 34 -4.46 26.97 7.72
C ASN A 34 -3.72 26.07 6.75
N ASP A 35 -3.93 26.20 5.45
CA ASP A 35 -3.29 25.35 4.46
C ASP A 35 -1.95 25.92 4.00
N ILE A 36 -1.90 27.20 3.65
CA ILE A 36 -0.71 27.78 3.02
C ILE A 36 0.41 27.99 4.03
N LEU A 37 0.11 28.43 5.24
CA LEU A 37 1.14 28.76 6.25
C LEU A 37 1.53 27.57 7.10
N TYR A 38 0.63 26.63 7.36
CA TYR A 38 0.86 25.53 8.30
C TYR A 38 1.04 24.18 7.63
N ILE A 39 0.29 23.87 6.60
CA ILE A 39 0.33 22.55 5.96
C ILE A 39 1.36 22.46 4.84
N PHE A 40 1.45 23.44 3.96
CA PHE A 40 2.44 23.45 2.89
C PHE A 40 3.89 23.42 3.36
N PRO A 41 4.31 24.18 4.39
CA PRO A 41 5.65 24.05 4.94
C PRO A 41 5.97 22.66 5.47
N VAL A 42 5.02 21.98 6.12
CA VAL A 42 5.18 20.61 6.60
C VAL A 42 5.34 19.63 5.45
N CYS A 43 4.53 19.74 4.40
CA CYS A 43 4.65 18.93 3.20
C CYS A 43 5.97 19.13 2.48
N ILE A 44 6.41 20.39 2.30
CA ILE A 44 7.68 20.72 1.68
C ILE A 44 8.84 20.16 2.49
N PHE A 45 8.81 20.32 3.79
CA PHE A 45 9.84 19.80 4.69
C PHE A 45 9.92 18.27 4.63
N GLY A 46 8.78 17.60 4.66
CA GLY A 46 8.70 16.13 4.54
C GLY A 46 9.27 15.62 3.22
N ILE A 47 8.88 16.22 2.10
CA ILE A 47 9.39 15.86 0.77
C ILE A 47 10.89 16.12 0.69
N THR A 48 11.37 17.27 1.18
CA THR A 48 12.78 17.60 1.18
C THR A 48 13.58 16.62 2.03
N ALA A 49 13.09 16.24 3.20
CA ALA A 49 13.72 15.25 4.06
C ALA A 49 13.85 13.88 3.36
N ILE A 50 12.80 13.43 2.66
CA ILE A 50 12.83 12.19 1.88
C ILE A 50 13.85 12.28 0.74
N LEU A 51 13.88 13.39 0.01
CA LEU A 51 14.85 13.60 -1.08
C LEU A 51 16.29 13.59 -0.58
N PHE A 52 16.57 14.24 0.52
CA PHE A 52 17.89 14.20 1.14
C PHE A 52 18.26 12.80 1.62
N GLY A 53 17.34 12.09 2.25
CA GLY A 53 17.54 10.70 2.67
C GLY A 53 17.91 9.78 1.50
N LEU A 54 17.20 9.91 0.37
CA LEU A 54 17.48 9.13 -0.84
C LEU A 54 18.77 9.59 -1.55
N ALA A 55 19.13 10.87 -1.49
CA ALA A 55 20.37 11.39 -2.08
C ALA A 55 21.62 10.95 -1.32
N VAL A 56 21.52 10.76 -0.01
CA VAL A 56 22.62 10.26 0.83
C VAL A 56 22.78 8.75 0.72
N SER A 57 21.70 8.03 0.41
CA SER A 57 21.80 6.61 0.05
C SER A 57 22.62 6.47 -1.23
N GLU A 58 23.53 5.49 -1.26
CA GLU A 58 24.33 5.25 -2.44
C GLU A 58 23.43 5.03 -3.66
N PRO A 59 23.65 5.77 -4.76
CA PRO A 59 22.90 5.53 -5.99
C PRO A 59 23.20 4.11 -6.48
N TYR A 60 22.20 3.45 -7.03
CA TYR A 60 22.37 2.13 -7.62
C TYR A 60 23.47 2.17 -8.68
N SER A 61 24.49 1.36 -8.48
CA SER A 61 25.54 1.17 -9.48
C SER A 61 24.98 0.39 -10.67
N VAL A 62 25.42 0.74 -11.87
CA VAL A 62 25.15 -0.07 -13.04
C VAL A 62 25.85 -1.42 -12.82
N GLY A 63 25.11 -2.51 -12.90
CA GLY A 63 25.64 -3.85 -12.72
C GLY A 63 26.63 -4.26 -13.81
N GLU A 64 27.21 -5.43 -13.65
CA GLU A 64 28.07 -6.01 -14.69
C GLU A 64 27.32 -6.22 -16.00
N PRO A 65 28.02 -6.13 -17.17
CA PRO A 65 27.41 -6.42 -18.46
C PRO A 65 26.78 -7.81 -18.47
N ALA A 66 25.58 -7.92 -19.05
CA ALA A 66 24.86 -9.19 -19.10
C ALA A 66 25.65 -10.26 -19.84
N ASN A 67 25.89 -11.38 -19.18
CA ASN A 67 26.49 -12.56 -19.81
C ASN A 67 25.34 -13.51 -20.20
N PRO A 68 25.15 -13.82 -21.50
CA PRO A 68 24.08 -14.70 -21.94
C PRO A 68 24.23 -16.16 -21.47
N PHE A 69 25.41 -16.56 -21.00
CA PHE A 69 25.70 -17.93 -20.58
C PHE A 69 25.74 -18.13 -19.05
N ALA A 70 25.63 -17.06 -18.29
CA ALA A 70 25.68 -17.11 -16.84
C ALA A 70 24.64 -16.19 -16.22
N THR A 71 23.89 -16.67 -15.23
CA THR A 71 23.03 -15.87 -14.39
C THR A 71 23.74 -15.49 -13.10
N PRO A 72 23.52 -14.29 -12.53
CA PRO A 72 24.06 -13.91 -11.23
C PRO A 72 23.59 -14.88 -10.14
N LEU A 73 24.42 -15.09 -9.13
CA LEU A 73 24.10 -15.97 -8.00
C LEU A 73 22.95 -15.44 -7.16
N GLU A 74 22.82 -14.13 -7.05
CA GLU A 74 21.77 -13.47 -6.30
C GLU A 74 20.94 -12.60 -7.24
N ILE A 75 19.73 -13.07 -7.54
CA ILE A 75 18.74 -12.32 -8.31
C ILE A 75 17.69 -11.84 -7.31
N LEU A 76 17.75 -10.54 -6.96
CA LEU A 76 16.78 -9.91 -6.10
C LEU A 76 15.98 -8.85 -6.88
N PRO A 77 14.66 -8.78 -6.69
CA PRO A 77 13.86 -7.69 -7.23
C PRO A 77 14.08 -6.41 -6.42
N GLU A 78 13.44 -5.31 -6.82
CA GLU A 78 13.38 -4.09 -6.04
C GLU A 78 12.62 -4.32 -4.71
N TRP A 79 12.93 -3.52 -3.69
CA TRP A 79 12.41 -3.68 -2.32
C TRP A 79 10.88 -3.76 -2.23
N TYR A 80 10.16 -3.04 -3.11
CA TYR A 80 8.69 -3.04 -3.12
C TYR A 80 8.08 -4.35 -3.64
N PHE A 81 8.86 -5.22 -4.26
CA PHE A 81 8.46 -6.57 -4.66
C PHE A 81 8.95 -7.68 -3.75
N PHE A 82 9.68 -7.37 -2.70
CA PHE A 82 10.25 -8.40 -1.82
C PHE A 82 9.21 -9.37 -1.27
N ALA A 83 8.08 -8.86 -0.77
CA ALA A 83 7.03 -9.71 -0.20
C ALA A 83 6.43 -10.67 -1.25
N THR A 84 6.14 -10.17 -2.44
CA THR A 84 5.57 -10.97 -3.53
C THR A 84 6.59 -11.94 -4.12
N PHE A 85 7.85 -11.55 -4.18
CA PHE A 85 8.94 -12.41 -4.61
C PHE A 85 9.15 -13.58 -3.64
N ASN A 86 9.15 -13.33 -2.35
CA ASN A 86 9.27 -14.39 -1.37
C ASN A 86 8.09 -15.36 -1.43
N LEU A 87 6.89 -14.84 -1.61
CA LEU A 87 5.70 -15.67 -1.81
C LEU A 87 5.84 -16.57 -3.04
N LEU A 88 6.38 -16.04 -4.15
CA LEU A 88 6.65 -16.83 -5.36
C LEU A 88 7.65 -17.95 -5.10
N ARG A 89 8.65 -17.72 -4.24
CA ARG A 89 9.69 -18.71 -3.88
C ARG A 89 9.14 -19.83 -2.98
N ILE A 90 8.24 -19.48 -2.06
CA ILE A 90 7.69 -20.44 -1.07
C ILE A 90 6.69 -21.38 -1.73
N LEU A 91 5.91 -20.91 -2.68
CA LEU A 91 4.85 -21.72 -3.29
C LEU A 91 5.45 -22.81 -4.21
N PRO A 92 5.05 -24.08 -4.04
CA PRO A 92 5.58 -25.17 -4.83
C PRO A 92 5.19 -25.07 -6.31
N ASP A 93 4.00 -24.54 -6.59
CA ASP A 93 3.48 -24.36 -7.94
C ASP A 93 3.77 -22.96 -8.47
N LYS A 94 4.54 -22.86 -9.53
CA LYS A 94 4.86 -21.59 -10.21
C LYS A 94 3.63 -20.84 -10.68
N PHE A 95 2.60 -21.57 -11.14
CA PHE A 95 1.34 -20.97 -11.59
C PHE A 95 0.60 -20.27 -10.46
N ILE A 96 0.48 -20.92 -9.31
CA ILE A 96 -0.13 -20.32 -8.11
C ILE A 96 0.69 -19.11 -7.63
N GLY A 97 2.00 -19.18 -7.72
CA GLY A 97 2.88 -18.07 -7.38
C GLY A 97 2.61 -16.82 -8.23
N VAL A 98 2.56 -16.98 -9.54
CA VAL A 98 2.25 -15.87 -10.46
C VAL A 98 0.83 -15.33 -10.23
N LEU A 99 -0.12 -16.23 -10.02
CA LEU A 99 -1.50 -15.84 -9.73
C LEU A 99 -1.60 -15.02 -8.43
N SER A 100 -0.84 -15.39 -7.40
CA SER A 100 -0.81 -14.65 -6.14
C SER A 100 -0.21 -13.25 -6.31
N MET A 101 0.82 -13.08 -7.13
CA MET A 101 1.39 -11.76 -7.43
C MET A 101 0.36 -10.81 -8.08
N ILE A 102 -0.53 -11.33 -8.93
CA ILE A 102 -1.60 -10.55 -9.56
C ILE A 102 -2.74 -10.30 -8.56
N PHE A 103 -3.02 -11.28 -7.71
CA PHE A 103 -4.15 -11.24 -6.79
C PHE A 103 -4.00 -10.16 -5.71
N PHE A 104 -2.79 -9.94 -5.18
CA PHE A 104 -2.54 -8.92 -4.15
C PHE A 104 -2.94 -7.49 -4.59
N PRO A 105 -2.43 -6.95 -5.70
CA PRO A 105 -2.87 -5.64 -6.16
C PRO A 105 -4.35 -5.64 -6.60
N ALA A 106 -4.85 -6.76 -7.14
CA ALA A 106 -6.25 -6.88 -7.52
C ALA A 106 -7.20 -6.78 -6.31
N ILE A 107 -6.86 -7.38 -5.19
CA ILE A 107 -7.65 -7.23 -3.94
C ILE A 107 -7.74 -5.77 -3.53
N LEU A 108 -6.64 -5.02 -3.57
CA LEU A 108 -6.63 -3.61 -3.21
C LEU A 108 -7.53 -2.78 -4.13
N LEU A 109 -7.58 -3.11 -5.43
CA LEU A 109 -8.49 -2.47 -6.38
C LEU A 109 -9.96 -2.79 -6.11
N VAL A 110 -10.24 -4.00 -5.65
CA VAL A 110 -11.62 -4.47 -5.38
C VAL A 110 -12.11 -4.04 -4.00
N LEU A 111 -11.21 -3.70 -3.09
CA LEU A 111 -11.52 -3.35 -1.70
C LEU A 111 -12.60 -2.26 -1.55
N PRO A 112 -12.61 -1.15 -2.33
CA PRO A 112 -13.67 -0.15 -2.26
C PRO A 112 -15.06 -0.67 -2.62
N PHE A 113 -15.14 -1.75 -3.39
CA PHE A 113 -16.41 -2.35 -3.81
C PHE A 113 -16.93 -3.37 -2.80
N ILE A 114 -16.03 -4.03 -2.06
CA ILE A 114 -16.37 -5.01 -1.03
C ILE A 114 -16.67 -4.32 0.28
N GLU A 115 -16.01 -3.21 0.57
CA GLU A 115 -16.17 -2.50 1.82
C GLU A 115 -17.59 -1.95 1.95
N ASN A 116 -18.29 -2.40 2.99
CA ASN A 116 -19.59 -1.87 3.33
C ASN A 116 -19.44 -0.47 3.94
N LEU A 117 -20.27 0.47 3.48
CA LEU A 117 -20.42 1.76 4.16
C LEU A 117 -20.82 1.53 5.60
N ASN A 118 -19.88 1.79 6.50
CA ASN A 118 -20.13 1.73 7.92
C ASN A 118 -20.41 3.14 8.46
N ARG A 119 -21.22 3.21 9.50
CA ARG A 119 -21.49 4.45 10.23
C ARG A 119 -20.20 5.07 10.79
N TYR A 120 -19.25 4.22 11.14
CA TYR A 120 -17.99 4.61 11.74
C TYR A 120 -16.88 4.56 10.69
N GLN A 121 -16.15 5.67 10.51
CA GLN A 121 -14.99 5.75 9.62
C GLN A 121 -13.68 5.56 10.39
N ASN A 122 -13.69 5.80 11.69
CA ASN A 122 -12.51 5.68 12.52
C ASN A 122 -12.08 4.19 12.64
N PRO A 123 -10.83 3.84 12.31
CA PRO A 123 -10.32 2.48 12.43
C PRO A 123 -10.40 1.92 13.86
N PHE A 124 -10.27 2.76 14.89
CA PHE A 124 -10.43 2.33 16.29
C PHE A 124 -11.85 1.89 16.65
N ARG A 125 -12.85 2.34 15.90
CA ARG A 125 -14.25 1.89 16.05
C ARG A 125 -14.58 0.68 15.17
N ARG A 126 -13.60 0.19 14.41
CA ARG A 126 -13.74 -0.95 13.50
C ARG A 126 -12.68 -2.01 13.85
N PRO A 127 -12.79 -2.68 15.01
CA PRO A 127 -11.70 -3.51 15.52
C PRO A 127 -11.35 -4.66 14.58
N ILE A 128 -12.31 -5.30 13.94
CA ILE A 128 -12.07 -6.43 13.04
C ILE A 128 -11.25 -5.98 11.81
N MET A 129 -11.65 -4.89 11.18
CA MET A 129 -10.94 -4.38 10.01
C MET A 129 -9.54 -3.89 10.37
N MET A 130 -9.39 -3.26 11.54
CA MET A 130 -8.10 -2.81 12.04
C MET A 130 -7.15 -3.97 12.31
N THR A 131 -7.64 -5.03 12.96
CA THR A 131 -6.85 -6.23 13.22
C THR A 131 -6.39 -6.90 11.93
N ILE A 132 -7.28 -7.09 10.97
CA ILE A 132 -6.92 -7.68 9.66
C ILE A 132 -5.84 -6.84 8.98
N PHE A 133 -6.00 -5.51 8.95
CA PHE A 133 -5.02 -4.61 8.36
C PHE A 133 -3.65 -4.73 9.02
N MET A 134 -3.60 -4.75 10.35
CA MET A 134 -2.36 -4.89 11.11
C MET A 134 -1.67 -6.23 10.83
N PHE A 135 -2.44 -7.33 10.77
CA PHE A 135 -1.87 -8.63 10.39
C PHE A 135 -1.29 -8.63 8.99
N VAL A 136 -1.98 -8.04 8.01
CA VAL A 136 -1.46 -7.93 6.64
C VAL A 136 -0.18 -7.13 6.59
N CYS A 137 -0.10 -6.01 7.31
CA CYS A 137 1.12 -5.20 7.37
C CYS A 137 2.29 -5.97 8.00
N ILE A 138 2.08 -6.60 9.15
CA ILE A 138 3.12 -7.37 9.84
C ILE A 138 3.59 -8.52 8.96
N TYR A 139 2.66 -9.24 8.35
CA TYR A 139 2.98 -10.37 7.48
C TYR A 139 3.73 -9.93 6.21
N SER A 140 3.38 -8.79 5.65
CA SER A 140 4.09 -8.23 4.49
C SER A 140 5.54 -7.87 4.83
N ILE A 141 5.78 -7.29 6.01
CA ILE A 141 7.13 -6.98 6.49
C ILE A 141 7.92 -8.27 6.71
N TRP A 142 7.31 -9.27 7.33
CA TRP A 142 7.93 -10.56 7.56
C TRP A 142 8.36 -11.24 6.26
N LEU A 143 7.46 -11.28 5.28
CA LEU A 143 7.77 -11.82 3.95
C LEU A 143 8.88 -11.04 3.26
N SER A 144 8.94 -9.73 3.43
CA SER A 144 9.97 -8.88 2.83
C SER A 144 11.35 -9.17 3.42
N VAL A 145 11.44 -9.34 4.74
CA VAL A 145 12.68 -9.74 5.40
C VAL A 145 13.12 -11.14 4.94
N GLY A 146 12.19 -12.08 4.86
CA GLY A 146 12.49 -13.44 4.40
C GLY A 146 12.96 -13.52 2.94
N SER A 147 12.73 -12.48 2.13
CA SER A 147 13.22 -12.47 0.74
C SER A 147 14.73 -12.29 0.64
N LEU A 148 15.34 -11.66 1.62
CA LEU A 148 16.79 -11.41 1.68
C LEU A 148 17.59 -12.63 2.14
N GLU A 149 16.92 -13.58 2.80
CA GLU A 149 17.55 -14.78 3.33
C GLU A 149 17.56 -15.93 2.28
N PRO A 150 18.57 -16.77 2.28
CA PRO A 150 18.57 -17.96 1.46
C PRO A 150 17.44 -18.90 1.88
N ILE A 151 16.90 -19.65 0.94
CA ILE A 151 15.85 -20.65 1.21
C ILE A 151 16.47 -21.77 2.03
N THR A 152 16.31 -21.72 3.34
CA THR A 152 16.57 -22.81 4.25
C THR A 152 15.25 -23.49 4.61
N GLU A 153 15.27 -24.76 4.94
CA GLU A 153 14.06 -25.54 5.22
C GLU A 153 13.18 -24.97 6.34
N ALA A 154 13.71 -24.08 7.18
CA ALA A 154 13.00 -23.51 8.33
C ALA A 154 12.30 -22.15 8.02
N LEU A 155 12.79 -21.37 7.09
CA LEU A 155 12.28 -20.02 6.84
C LEU A 155 11.02 -19.93 5.95
N PRO A 156 10.73 -20.86 5.04
CA PRO A 156 9.52 -20.80 4.23
C PRO A 156 8.24 -21.14 4.99
N LEU A 157 8.35 -21.79 6.13
CA LEU A 157 7.21 -22.34 6.89
C LEU A 157 6.87 -21.55 8.16
N VAL A 158 7.64 -20.54 8.51
CA VAL A 158 7.40 -19.74 9.72
C VAL A 158 6.91 -18.34 9.39
#